data_6ae0aae0bb640210bb07da838f8d1e8a
#
_entry.id   6ae0aae0bb640210bb07da838f8d1e8a
#
_cell.length_a   1.000
_cell.length_b   1.000
_cell.length_c   1.000
_cell.angle_alpha   90.00
_cell.angle_beta   90.00
_cell.angle_gamma   90.00
#
_symmetry.space_group_name_H-M   'P 1'
#
loop_
_entity.id
_entity.type
_entity.pdbx_description
1 polymer ?
#
loop_
_entity_poly.entity_id
_entity_poly.type
_entity_poly.pdbx_seq_one_letter_code
_entity_poly.pdbx_strand_id
1 'polypeptide(L)'
;MSKKNTYDFAIIGAGIVGLSTALHLQRQNKSVLVLEKEKKPGLHQSGRNSGVIHSGIYYKPNSSKSELSIRGRNLLIEYLKEKGINYRQEGKIVVDADLDKLEDLQSRSKELEMHGVDIVQDDDLLSIEPNSVIKKGLFVPQAGVVDYGEVVRTYADEFIELGGEIEYIEEIIEIENVHNLKQIKSKNNSFSCEFLINCAGLFSDEIARMDGMSPNVRIIPFRGEYYKIRDTKNSILNNMIYPLADPDLPFLGIHLTK
;
A
#
# COMPACT_ATOMS: atom_id res chain seq x y z
N MET A 1 -23.43 -16.02 18.06
CA MET A 1 -22.46 -17.12 17.96
C MET A 1 -21.53 -17.05 19.17
N SER A 2 -21.19 -18.15 19.83
CA SER A 2 -20.20 -18.10 20.92
C SER A 2 -18.84 -17.73 20.33
N LYS A 3 -18.13 -16.74 20.92
CA LYS A 3 -16.78 -16.40 20.49
C LYS A 3 -15.89 -17.65 20.49
N LYS A 4 -15.10 -17.83 19.46
CA LYS A 4 -14.16 -18.94 19.35
C LYS A 4 -13.09 -18.78 20.41
N ASN A 5 -12.76 -19.84 21.14
CA ASN A 5 -11.78 -19.73 22.23
C ASN A 5 -10.34 -19.59 21.70
N THR A 6 -10.06 -20.04 20.47
CA THR A 6 -8.71 -20.01 19.88
C THR A 6 -8.84 -19.93 18.36
N TYR A 7 -8.02 -19.11 17.72
CA TYR A 7 -7.92 -18.93 16.27
C TYR A 7 -6.64 -19.57 15.72
N ASP A 8 -6.65 -20.01 14.46
CA ASP A 8 -5.40 -20.43 13.81
C ASP A 8 -4.46 -19.23 13.68
N PHE A 9 -5.02 -18.06 13.30
CA PHE A 9 -4.25 -16.84 13.14
C PHE A 9 -4.93 -15.65 13.82
N ALA A 10 -4.14 -14.82 14.49
CA ALA A 10 -4.52 -13.46 14.84
C ALA A 10 -3.63 -12.46 14.09
N ILE A 11 -4.24 -11.41 13.55
CA ILE A 11 -3.56 -10.35 12.80
C ILE A 11 -3.75 -9.04 13.52
N ILE A 12 -2.67 -8.34 13.86
CA ILE A 12 -2.73 -7.02 14.50
C ILE A 12 -2.69 -5.95 13.42
N GLY A 13 -3.77 -5.21 13.28
CA GLY A 13 -3.96 -4.10 12.35
C GLY A 13 -4.86 -4.42 11.18
N ALA A 14 -5.99 -3.69 11.04
CA ALA A 14 -6.92 -3.73 9.91
C ALA A 14 -6.58 -2.68 8.84
N GLY A 15 -5.29 -2.51 8.56
CA GLY A 15 -4.82 -1.81 7.37
C GLY A 15 -4.86 -2.72 6.14
N ILE A 16 -4.48 -2.18 4.97
CA ILE A 16 -4.51 -2.93 3.71
C ILE A 16 -3.68 -4.22 3.75
N VAL A 17 -2.51 -4.21 4.41
CA VAL A 17 -1.65 -5.39 4.53
C VAL A 17 -2.31 -6.44 5.42
N GLY A 18 -2.82 -6.04 6.59
CA GLY A 18 -3.48 -6.97 7.51
C GLY A 18 -4.72 -7.61 6.91
N LEU A 19 -5.60 -6.80 6.30
CA LEU A 19 -6.83 -7.32 5.70
C LEU A 19 -6.59 -8.18 4.46
N SER A 20 -5.63 -7.82 3.58
CA SER A 20 -5.30 -8.68 2.44
C SER A 20 -4.71 -10.01 2.90
N THR A 21 -3.91 -10.02 3.97
CA THR A 21 -3.38 -11.25 4.59
C THR A 21 -4.50 -12.08 5.22
N ALA A 22 -5.40 -11.43 5.98
CA ALA A 22 -6.56 -12.07 6.60
C ALA A 22 -7.45 -12.74 5.55
N LEU A 23 -7.78 -12.01 4.50
CA LEU A 23 -8.61 -12.51 3.40
C LEU A 23 -7.97 -13.72 2.70
N HIS A 24 -6.65 -13.67 2.46
CA HIS A 24 -5.93 -14.78 1.86
C HIS A 24 -5.96 -16.05 2.73
N LEU A 25 -5.76 -15.91 4.03
CA LEU A 25 -5.83 -17.04 4.98
C LEU A 25 -7.26 -17.57 5.13
N GLN A 26 -8.25 -16.68 5.19
CA GLN A 26 -9.66 -17.07 5.28
C GLN A 26 -10.12 -17.88 4.06
N ARG A 27 -9.68 -17.50 2.86
CA ARG A 27 -9.92 -18.25 1.60
C ARG A 27 -9.28 -19.65 1.61
N GLN A 28 -8.30 -19.89 2.49
CA GLN A 28 -7.71 -21.21 2.73
C GLN A 28 -8.38 -21.98 3.89
N ASN A 29 -9.58 -21.57 4.30
CA ASN A 29 -10.36 -22.17 5.39
C ASN A 29 -9.65 -22.11 6.77
N LYS A 30 -8.79 -21.12 6.99
CA LYS A 30 -8.21 -20.85 8.30
C LYS A 30 -9.16 -20.00 9.14
N SER A 31 -9.17 -20.20 10.44
CA SER A 31 -9.89 -19.33 11.35
C SER A 31 -9.00 -18.11 11.68
N VAL A 32 -9.46 -16.94 11.29
CA VAL A 32 -8.66 -15.72 11.38
C VAL A 32 -9.39 -14.64 12.17
N LEU A 33 -8.68 -14.04 13.12
CA LEU A 33 -9.12 -12.87 13.88
C LEU A 33 -8.23 -11.67 13.50
N VAL A 34 -8.85 -10.55 13.19
CA VAL A 34 -8.15 -9.26 13.02
C VAL A 34 -8.44 -8.36 14.22
N LEU A 35 -7.39 -7.83 14.83
CA LEU A 35 -7.47 -6.92 15.99
C LEU A 35 -7.06 -5.51 15.54
N GLU A 36 -7.98 -4.55 15.65
CA GLU A 36 -7.76 -3.17 15.24
C GLU A 36 -8.00 -2.20 16.41
N LYS A 37 -7.06 -1.32 16.67
CA LYS A 37 -7.16 -0.34 17.77
C LYS A 37 -8.17 0.78 17.50
N GLU A 38 -8.44 1.06 16.24
CA GLU A 38 -9.37 2.09 15.83
C GLU A 38 -10.80 1.53 15.70
N LYS A 39 -11.77 2.43 15.52
CA LYS A 39 -13.20 2.09 15.41
C LYS A 39 -13.64 1.54 14.05
N LYS A 40 -12.75 1.56 13.04
CA LYS A 40 -12.99 1.07 11.68
C LYS A 40 -11.66 0.83 10.96
N PRO A 41 -11.63 0.04 9.86
CA PRO A 41 -10.41 -0.30 9.17
C PRO A 41 -9.82 0.90 8.41
N GLY A 42 -8.51 0.86 8.16
CA GLY A 42 -7.81 1.76 7.25
C GLY A 42 -7.66 3.21 7.71
N LEU A 43 -7.85 3.54 8.99
CA LEU A 43 -7.80 4.92 9.48
C LEU A 43 -6.41 5.55 9.51
N HIS A 44 -5.36 4.73 9.36
CA HIS A 44 -3.97 5.18 9.33
C HIS A 44 -3.46 5.31 7.88
N GLN A 45 -2.25 4.83 7.59
CA GLN A 45 -1.59 5.01 6.30
C GLN A 45 -2.36 4.47 5.09
N SER A 46 -3.15 3.39 5.28
CA SER A 46 -3.95 2.81 4.19
C SER A 46 -5.05 3.74 3.68
N GLY A 47 -5.59 4.60 4.54
CA GLY A 47 -6.57 5.63 4.17
C GLY A 47 -6.01 7.05 4.07
N ARG A 48 -4.68 7.23 4.24
CA ARG A 48 -4.01 8.54 4.27
C ARG A 48 -2.76 8.53 3.40
N ASN A 49 -2.95 8.35 2.12
CA ASN A 49 -1.89 8.28 1.12
C ASN A 49 -2.34 8.98 -0.17
N SER A 50 -1.46 9.04 -1.17
CA SER A 50 -1.75 9.67 -2.47
C SER A 50 -2.61 8.82 -3.42
N GLY A 51 -3.00 7.62 -3.04
CA GLY A 51 -3.82 6.73 -3.85
C GLY A 51 -3.11 6.09 -5.04
N VAL A 52 -1.79 6.21 -5.14
CA VAL A 52 -1.05 5.77 -6.33
C VAL A 52 -0.89 4.27 -6.40
N ILE A 53 -1.30 3.70 -7.52
CA ILE A 53 -0.95 2.34 -7.94
C ILE A 53 0.42 2.42 -8.62
N HIS A 54 1.47 2.04 -7.89
CA HIS A 54 2.84 2.13 -8.38
C HIS A 54 3.15 1.10 -9.46
N SER A 55 3.88 1.54 -10.51
CA SER A 55 4.29 0.68 -11.62
C SER A 55 5.38 -0.35 -11.27
N GLY A 56 6.22 -0.04 -10.26
CA GLY A 56 7.39 -0.85 -9.90
C GLY A 56 8.71 -0.43 -10.57
N ILE A 57 8.69 0.55 -11.47
CA ILE A 57 9.83 0.95 -12.32
C ILE A 57 11.10 1.37 -11.54
N TYR A 58 10.95 1.90 -10.34
CA TYR A 58 12.08 2.36 -9.53
C TYR A 58 12.89 1.23 -8.88
N TYR A 59 12.33 0.01 -8.84
CA TYR A 59 12.99 -1.09 -8.15
C TYR A 59 13.96 -1.82 -9.07
N LYS A 60 15.06 -2.29 -8.48
CA LYS A 60 16.08 -3.07 -9.20
C LYS A 60 15.44 -4.33 -9.78
N PRO A 61 15.63 -4.63 -11.07
CA PRO A 61 15.18 -5.88 -11.67
C PRO A 61 15.66 -7.11 -10.89
N ASN A 62 14.86 -8.17 -10.90
CA ASN A 62 15.13 -9.42 -10.17
C ASN A 62 15.28 -9.26 -8.65
N SER A 63 14.75 -8.18 -8.09
CA SER A 63 14.63 -8.02 -6.64
C SER A 63 13.22 -8.38 -6.17
N SER A 64 13.10 -8.87 -4.93
CA SER A 64 11.77 -9.13 -4.34
C SER A 64 10.86 -7.89 -4.36
N LYS A 65 11.44 -6.69 -4.30
CA LYS A 65 10.66 -5.44 -4.41
C LYS A 65 10.05 -5.27 -5.79
N SER A 66 10.80 -5.52 -6.87
CA SER A 66 10.28 -5.40 -8.24
C SER A 66 9.22 -6.47 -8.53
N GLU A 67 9.53 -7.73 -8.21
CA GLU A 67 8.62 -8.86 -8.43
C GLU A 67 7.30 -8.70 -7.68
N LEU A 68 7.37 -8.44 -6.36
CA LEU A 68 6.18 -8.29 -5.53
C LEU A 68 5.38 -7.02 -5.88
N SER A 69 6.05 -5.93 -6.27
CA SER A 69 5.38 -4.71 -6.67
C SER A 69 4.60 -4.89 -7.98
N ILE A 70 5.20 -5.50 -8.99
CA ILE A 70 4.56 -5.75 -10.30
C ILE A 70 3.43 -6.76 -10.14
N ARG A 71 3.69 -7.88 -9.47
CA ARG A 71 2.66 -8.89 -9.20
C ARG A 71 1.52 -8.33 -8.36
N GLY A 72 1.82 -7.59 -7.30
CA GLY A 72 0.82 -6.98 -6.42
C GLY A 72 -0.05 -5.96 -7.15
N ARG A 73 0.55 -5.13 -8.01
CA ARG A 73 -0.20 -4.22 -8.89
C ARG A 73 -1.19 -4.97 -9.78
N ASN A 74 -0.76 -6.04 -10.44
CA ASN A 74 -1.61 -6.80 -11.35
C ASN A 74 -2.77 -7.45 -10.59
N LEU A 75 -2.49 -8.10 -9.46
CA LEU A 75 -3.53 -8.67 -8.59
C LEU A 75 -4.49 -7.61 -8.05
N LEU A 76 -3.99 -6.44 -7.70
CA LEU A 76 -4.84 -5.34 -7.26
C LEU A 76 -5.78 -4.90 -8.39
N ILE A 77 -5.28 -4.68 -9.60
CA ILE A 77 -6.09 -4.27 -10.75
C ILE A 77 -7.17 -5.32 -11.08
N GLU A 78 -6.83 -6.61 -11.04
CA GLU A 78 -7.80 -7.70 -11.19
C GLU A 78 -8.89 -7.63 -10.12
N TYR A 79 -8.50 -7.47 -8.86
CA TYR A 79 -9.42 -7.32 -7.75
C TYR A 79 -10.34 -6.10 -7.89
N LEU A 80 -9.78 -4.94 -8.27
CA LEU A 80 -10.57 -3.72 -8.49
C LEU A 80 -11.64 -3.93 -9.56
N LYS A 81 -11.30 -4.61 -10.65
CA LYS A 81 -12.25 -4.96 -11.72
C LYS A 81 -13.33 -5.92 -11.23
N GLU A 82 -12.93 -6.98 -10.51
CA GLU A 82 -13.86 -7.98 -9.96
C GLU A 82 -14.88 -7.34 -9.02
N LYS A 83 -14.43 -6.44 -8.15
CA LYS A 83 -15.28 -5.79 -7.15
C LYS A 83 -15.97 -4.51 -7.64
N GLY A 84 -15.72 -4.08 -8.86
CA GLY A 84 -16.30 -2.85 -9.40
C GLY A 84 -15.78 -1.57 -8.73
N ILE A 85 -14.59 -1.61 -8.12
CA ILE A 85 -13.97 -0.45 -7.48
C ILE A 85 -13.40 0.46 -8.57
N ASN A 86 -13.76 1.74 -8.50
CA ASN A 86 -13.28 2.72 -9.47
C ASN A 86 -11.78 2.98 -9.31
N TYR A 87 -11.05 2.85 -10.39
CA TYR A 87 -9.64 3.23 -10.47
C TYR A 87 -9.36 3.85 -11.84
N ARG A 88 -8.26 4.59 -11.94
CA ARG A 88 -7.83 5.19 -13.21
C ARG A 88 -6.37 4.83 -13.46
N GLN A 89 -6.07 4.36 -14.64
CA GLN A 89 -4.71 4.04 -15.08
C GLN A 89 -4.30 5.07 -16.14
N GLU A 90 -4.04 6.29 -15.69
CA GLU A 90 -3.71 7.43 -16.54
C GLU A 90 -2.22 7.53 -16.85
N GLY A 91 -1.40 6.76 -16.15
CA GLY A 91 0.05 6.84 -16.23
C GLY A 91 0.65 7.92 -15.35
N LYS A 92 1.96 8.02 -15.42
CA LYS A 92 2.72 9.11 -14.78
C LYS A 92 3.88 9.54 -15.67
N ILE A 93 4.29 10.79 -15.53
CA ILE A 93 5.49 11.34 -16.15
C ILE A 93 6.54 11.47 -15.04
N VAL A 94 7.66 10.76 -15.20
CA VAL A 94 8.83 10.91 -14.33
C VAL A 94 9.74 11.97 -14.93
N VAL A 95 10.12 12.95 -14.14
CA VAL A 95 10.93 14.11 -14.59
C VAL A 95 12.28 14.13 -13.90
N ASP A 96 13.31 14.44 -14.68
CA ASP A 96 14.66 14.77 -14.21
C ASP A 96 15.30 15.74 -15.19
N ALA A 97 16.23 16.57 -14.70
CA ALA A 97 17.04 17.44 -15.56
C ALA A 97 18.05 16.64 -16.38
N ASP A 98 18.52 15.52 -15.83
CA ASP A 98 19.50 14.62 -16.41
C ASP A 98 18.81 13.58 -17.28
N LEU A 99 19.12 13.60 -18.59
CA LEU A 99 18.55 12.66 -19.57
C LEU A 99 19.06 11.25 -19.34
N ASP A 100 20.33 11.09 -18.98
CA ASP A 100 20.94 9.77 -18.82
C ASP A 100 20.21 8.97 -17.73
N LYS A 101 19.75 9.63 -16.67
CA LYS A 101 18.95 8.99 -15.62
C LYS A 101 17.57 8.52 -16.11
N LEU A 102 16.94 9.27 -17.02
CA LEU A 102 15.68 8.85 -17.63
C LEU A 102 15.88 7.67 -18.58
N GLU A 103 16.99 7.64 -19.35
CA GLU A 103 17.39 6.54 -20.21
C GLU A 103 17.70 5.27 -19.43
N ASP A 104 18.41 5.40 -18.30
CA ASP A 104 18.64 4.29 -17.37
C ASP A 104 17.33 3.71 -16.85
N LEU A 105 16.37 4.57 -16.49
CA LEU A 105 15.07 4.13 -16.01
C LEU A 105 14.24 3.47 -17.14
N GLN A 106 14.33 3.98 -18.37
CA GLN A 106 13.73 3.35 -19.55
C GLN A 106 14.36 1.98 -19.85
N SER A 107 15.67 1.87 -19.75
CA SER A 107 16.38 0.60 -19.91
C SER A 107 15.94 -0.42 -18.87
N ARG A 108 15.82 0.00 -17.62
CA ARG A 108 15.27 -0.81 -16.53
C ARG A 108 13.84 -1.27 -16.80
N SER A 109 13.00 -0.44 -17.41
CA SER A 109 11.64 -0.82 -17.75
C SER A 109 11.58 -2.01 -18.72
N LYS A 110 12.53 -2.09 -19.65
CA LYS A 110 12.65 -3.22 -20.58
C LYS A 110 13.03 -4.52 -19.85
N GLU A 111 13.95 -4.45 -18.90
CA GLU A 111 14.31 -5.60 -18.05
C GLU A 111 13.15 -6.07 -17.17
N LEU A 112 12.25 -5.17 -16.79
CA LEU A 112 11.04 -5.43 -16.00
C LEU A 112 9.83 -5.81 -16.89
N GLU A 113 10.03 -5.99 -18.20
CA GLU A 113 9.00 -6.32 -19.18
C GLU A 113 7.81 -5.33 -19.17
N MET A 114 8.09 -4.06 -18.90
CA MET A 114 7.10 -2.98 -18.91
C MET A 114 6.98 -2.39 -20.32
N HIS A 115 5.81 -2.44 -20.91
CA HIS A 115 5.56 -1.93 -22.27
C HIS A 115 5.08 -0.47 -22.26
N GLY A 116 5.38 0.26 -23.34
CA GLY A 116 4.92 1.64 -23.54
C GLY A 116 5.57 2.66 -22.59
N VAL A 117 6.76 2.33 -22.05
CA VAL A 117 7.55 3.26 -21.24
C VAL A 117 8.53 3.98 -22.14
N ASP A 118 8.23 5.26 -22.41
CA ASP A 118 8.95 6.02 -23.43
C ASP A 118 9.35 7.41 -22.91
N ILE A 119 10.51 7.88 -23.36
CA ILE A 119 10.91 9.26 -23.15
C ILE A 119 10.06 10.12 -24.09
N VAL A 120 9.33 11.04 -23.49
CA VAL A 120 8.47 12.01 -24.18
C VAL A 120 9.00 13.41 -23.99
N GLN A 121 8.96 14.23 -25.07
CA GLN A 121 9.47 15.59 -25.05
C GLN A 121 8.67 16.51 -25.99
N ASP A 122 8.78 17.80 -25.74
CA ASP A 122 8.18 18.87 -26.54
C ASP A 122 6.70 18.61 -26.89
N ASP A 123 6.34 18.53 -28.16
CA ASP A 123 4.96 18.38 -28.62
C ASP A 123 4.34 17.05 -28.18
N ASP A 124 5.10 15.96 -28.11
CA ASP A 124 4.63 14.65 -27.64
C ASP A 124 4.25 14.74 -26.15
N LEU A 125 5.08 15.41 -25.35
CA LEU A 125 4.78 15.62 -23.94
C LEU A 125 3.56 16.53 -23.76
N LEU A 126 3.46 17.62 -24.53
CA LEU A 126 2.32 18.52 -24.51
C LEU A 126 1.01 17.85 -24.96
N SER A 127 1.09 16.84 -25.83
CA SER A 127 -0.08 16.05 -26.20
C SER A 127 -0.63 15.22 -25.04
N ILE A 128 0.24 14.75 -24.13
CA ILE A 128 -0.10 13.95 -22.96
C ILE A 128 -0.49 14.87 -21.78
N GLU A 129 0.26 15.95 -21.57
CA GLU A 129 0.09 16.89 -20.44
C GLU A 129 0.13 18.35 -20.94
N PRO A 130 -0.99 18.86 -21.49
CA PRO A 130 -1.03 20.16 -22.18
C PRO A 130 -0.68 21.37 -21.30
N ASN A 131 -0.86 21.27 -19.99
CA ASN A 131 -0.59 22.36 -19.05
C ASN A 131 0.81 22.29 -18.44
N SER A 132 1.65 21.38 -18.92
CA SER A 132 3.00 21.21 -18.39
C SER A 132 3.94 22.28 -18.93
N VAL A 133 4.83 22.75 -18.07
CA VAL A 133 6.01 23.56 -18.44
C VAL A 133 7.27 22.70 -18.57
N ILE A 134 7.13 21.39 -18.35
CA ILE A 134 8.20 20.41 -18.45
C ILE A 134 8.48 20.17 -19.93
N LYS A 135 9.76 20.07 -20.31
CA LYS A 135 10.16 19.87 -21.72
C LYS A 135 10.44 18.42 -22.07
N LYS A 136 10.75 17.58 -21.07
CA LYS A 136 11.03 16.16 -21.25
C LYS A 136 10.69 15.37 -20.01
N GLY A 137 10.35 14.10 -20.15
CA GLY A 137 10.08 13.16 -19.05
C GLY A 137 9.97 11.74 -19.57
N LEU A 138 9.92 10.78 -18.64
CA LEU A 138 9.64 9.38 -18.96
C LEU A 138 8.17 9.09 -18.67
N PHE A 139 7.40 8.76 -19.69
CA PHE A 139 6.01 8.35 -19.53
C PHE A 139 5.92 6.89 -19.13
N VAL A 140 5.17 6.59 -18.07
CA VAL A 140 5.01 5.25 -17.48
C VAL A 140 3.52 4.92 -17.39
N PRO A 141 2.93 4.27 -18.40
CA PRO A 141 1.48 4.03 -18.50
C PRO A 141 0.92 3.08 -17.44
N GLN A 142 1.76 2.27 -16.80
CA GLN A 142 1.31 1.29 -15.78
C GLN A 142 0.95 1.90 -14.44
N ALA A 143 1.22 3.17 -14.22
CA ALA A 143 0.84 3.85 -13.00
C ALA A 143 -0.65 4.25 -13.03
N GLY A 144 -1.28 4.27 -11.88
CA GLY A 144 -2.68 4.63 -11.75
C GLY A 144 -3.01 5.19 -10.37
N VAL A 145 -4.28 5.46 -10.14
CA VAL A 145 -4.80 5.93 -8.84
C VAL A 145 -6.07 5.18 -8.45
N VAL A 146 -6.21 4.95 -7.15
CA VAL A 146 -7.38 4.31 -6.53
C VAL A 146 -7.61 4.90 -5.13
N ASP A 147 -8.84 4.90 -4.65
CA ASP A 147 -9.12 5.11 -3.22
C ASP A 147 -8.79 3.83 -2.43
N TYR A 148 -7.59 3.79 -1.84
CA TYR A 148 -7.20 2.67 -0.97
C TYR A 148 -8.08 2.54 0.27
N GLY A 149 -8.76 3.59 0.70
CA GLY A 149 -9.75 3.50 1.76
C GLY A 149 -10.95 2.65 1.34
N GLU A 150 -11.39 2.76 0.08
CA GLU A 150 -12.43 1.89 -0.50
C GLU A 150 -11.95 0.44 -0.60
N VAL A 151 -10.74 0.21 -1.11
CA VAL A 151 -10.14 -1.13 -1.20
C VAL A 151 -10.10 -1.81 0.17
N VAL A 152 -9.66 -1.08 1.21
CA VAL A 152 -9.58 -1.61 2.58
C VAL A 152 -10.95 -1.97 3.12
N ARG A 153 -11.97 -1.14 2.89
CA ARG A 153 -13.35 -1.44 3.30
C ARG A 153 -13.87 -2.69 2.59
N THR A 154 -13.65 -2.80 1.28
CA THR A 154 -14.07 -3.97 0.50
C THR A 154 -13.37 -5.26 0.97
N TYR A 155 -12.07 -5.18 1.31
CA TYR A 155 -11.36 -6.32 1.91
C TYR A 155 -11.98 -6.74 3.27
N ALA A 156 -12.33 -5.76 4.11
CA ALA A 156 -12.93 -6.03 5.41
C ALA A 156 -14.32 -6.69 5.25
N ASP A 157 -15.14 -6.16 4.36
CA ASP A 157 -16.50 -6.67 4.10
C ASP A 157 -16.43 -8.11 3.57
N GLU A 158 -15.60 -8.37 2.56
CA GLU A 158 -15.42 -9.72 2.02
C GLU A 158 -14.86 -10.69 3.05
N PHE A 159 -13.91 -10.25 3.89
CA PHE A 159 -13.35 -11.08 4.95
C PHE A 159 -14.43 -11.52 5.95
N ILE A 160 -15.31 -10.60 6.33
CA ILE A 160 -16.46 -10.89 7.22
C ILE A 160 -17.46 -11.80 6.53
N GLU A 161 -17.78 -11.58 5.27
CA GLU A 161 -18.69 -12.43 4.48
C GLU A 161 -18.18 -13.88 4.40
N LEU A 162 -16.87 -14.09 4.35
CA LEU A 162 -16.24 -15.40 4.38
C LEU A 162 -16.15 -16.02 5.79
N GLY A 163 -16.71 -15.35 6.80
CA GLY A 163 -16.74 -15.84 8.19
C GLY A 163 -15.52 -15.47 9.03
N GLY A 164 -14.71 -14.52 8.56
CA GLY A 164 -13.62 -13.92 9.36
C GLY A 164 -14.16 -12.97 10.42
N GLU A 165 -13.39 -12.72 11.47
CA GLU A 165 -13.77 -11.86 12.58
C GLU A 165 -12.83 -10.65 12.70
N ILE A 166 -13.40 -9.44 12.85
CA ILE A 166 -12.65 -8.21 13.13
C ILE A 166 -13.15 -7.64 14.44
N GLU A 167 -12.25 -7.49 15.41
CA GLU A 167 -12.54 -6.79 16.66
C GLU A 167 -11.91 -5.40 16.61
N TYR A 168 -12.74 -4.39 16.77
CA TYR A 168 -12.35 -2.97 16.77
C TYR A 168 -12.20 -2.42 18.18
N ILE A 169 -11.46 -1.32 18.32
CA ILE A 169 -11.15 -0.66 19.61
C ILE A 169 -10.33 -1.58 20.52
N GLU A 170 -9.54 -2.47 19.89
CA GLU A 170 -8.69 -3.44 20.57
C GLU A 170 -7.21 -3.04 20.46
N GLU A 171 -6.79 -2.07 21.29
CA GLU A 171 -5.39 -1.69 21.39
C GLU A 171 -4.62 -2.73 22.21
N ILE A 172 -3.66 -3.37 21.59
CA ILE A 172 -2.87 -4.44 22.20
C ILE A 172 -1.88 -3.85 23.19
N ILE A 173 -1.86 -4.42 24.40
CA ILE A 173 -1.01 -3.98 25.52
C ILE A 173 -0.04 -5.06 26.01
N GLU A 174 -0.31 -6.32 25.70
CA GLU A 174 0.51 -7.43 26.17
C GLU A 174 0.38 -8.63 25.24
N ILE A 175 1.46 -9.35 25.02
CA ILE A 175 1.51 -10.60 24.26
C ILE A 175 2.36 -11.60 25.02
N GLU A 176 1.81 -12.77 25.31
CA GLU A 176 2.48 -13.84 26.04
C GLU A 176 2.44 -15.16 25.26
N ASN A 177 3.46 -15.99 25.45
CA ASN A 177 3.50 -17.36 24.93
C ASN A 177 3.09 -18.31 26.04
N VAL A 178 1.94 -18.95 25.88
CA VAL A 178 1.39 -19.88 26.86
C VAL A 178 1.03 -21.21 26.19
N HIS A 179 1.70 -22.30 26.55
CA HIS A 179 1.41 -23.66 26.02
C HIS A 179 1.27 -23.74 24.49
N ASN A 180 2.23 -23.20 23.75
CA ASN A 180 2.24 -23.14 22.29
C ASN A 180 1.18 -22.24 21.64
N LEU A 181 0.48 -21.43 22.42
CA LEU A 181 -0.43 -20.41 21.93
C LEU A 181 0.09 -19.02 22.23
N LYS A 182 -0.28 -18.08 21.41
CA LYS A 182 -0.15 -16.66 21.70
C LYS A 182 -1.39 -16.20 22.47
N GLN A 183 -1.18 -15.67 23.67
CA GLN A 183 -2.20 -14.94 24.41
C GLN A 183 -2.01 -13.45 24.14
N ILE A 184 -3.02 -12.82 23.60
CA ILE A 184 -3.01 -11.43 23.19
C ILE A 184 -4.00 -10.68 24.07
N LYS A 185 -3.52 -9.69 24.81
CA LYS A 185 -4.33 -8.86 25.68
C LYS A 185 -4.43 -7.45 25.15
N SER A 186 -5.63 -7.00 24.96
CA SER A 186 -5.95 -5.61 24.69
C SER A 186 -6.35 -4.89 25.98
N LYS A 187 -6.66 -3.59 25.89
CA LYS A 187 -7.22 -2.85 27.00
C LYS A 187 -8.57 -3.40 27.49
N ASN A 188 -9.33 -4.07 26.63
CA ASN A 188 -10.70 -4.47 26.88
C ASN A 188 -10.89 -5.99 27.00
N ASN A 189 -10.13 -6.77 26.21
CA ASN A 189 -10.36 -8.20 26.04
C ASN A 189 -9.04 -8.98 26.01
N SER A 190 -9.17 -10.32 26.00
CA SER A 190 -8.07 -11.25 25.75
C SER A 190 -8.44 -12.24 24.67
N PHE A 191 -7.47 -12.60 23.82
CA PHE A 191 -7.63 -13.47 22.68
C PHE A 191 -6.52 -14.51 22.64
N SER A 192 -6.76 -15.64 21.99
CA SER A 192 -5.77 -16.71 21.81
C SER A 192 -5.65 -17.11 20.36
N CYS A 193 -4.44 -17.36 19.90
CA CYS A 193 -4.19 -17.91 18.57
C CYS A 193 -2.96 -18.81 18.52
N GLU A 194 -2.87 -19.65 17.48
CA GLU A 194 -1.67 -20.44 17.23
C GLU A 194 -0.54 -19.57 16.64
N PHE A 195 -0.89 -18.71 15.69
CA PHE A 195 0.06 -17.85 14.99
C PHE A 195 -0.37 -16.38 15.06
N LEU A 196 0.57 -15.52 15.40
CA LEU A 196 0.40 -14.08 15.41
C LEU A 196 1.08 -13.45 14.21
N ILE A 197 0.34 -12.62 13.45
CA ILE A 197 0.88 -11.84 12.33
C ILE A 197 0.81 -10.36 12.67
N ASN A 198 1.96 -9.73 12.67
CA ASN A 198 2.08 -8.31 12.99
C ASN A 198 1.96 -7.45 11.72
N CYS A 199 0.82 -6.78 11.57
CA CYS A 199 0.53 -5.82 10.52
C CYS A 199 0.22 -4.42 11.07
N ALA A 200 0.81 -4.07 12.22
CA ALA A 200 0.52 -2.85 12.98
C ALA A 200 1.08 -1.55 12.36
N GLY A 201 1.61 -1.59 11.14
CA GLY A 201 2.09 -0.42 10.42
C GLY A 201 3.17 0.33 11.18
N LEU A 202 2.95 1.59 11.55
CA LEU A 202 3.91 2.42 12.31
C LEU A 202 4.24 1.89 13.71
N PHE A 203 3.44 0.97 14.24
CA PHE A 203 3.62 0.38 15.57
C PHE A 203 4.17 -1.05 15.52
N SER A 204 4.59 -1.52 14.34
CA SER A 204 5.03 -2.92 14.18
C SER A 204 6.27 -3.25 15.00
N ASP A 205 7.19 -2.33 15.22
CA ASP A 205 8.37 -2.53 16.06
C ASP A 205 8.01 -2.57 17.57
N GLU A 206 6.95 -1.88 17.99
CA GLU A 206 6.43 -1.94 19.35
C GLU A 206 5.75 -3.29 19.62
N ILE A 207 4.90 -3.73 18.71
CA ILE A 207 4.26 -5.05 18.79
C ILE A 207 5.29 -6.18 18.79
N ALA A 208 6.33 -6.08 17.96
CA ALA A 208 7.41 -7.07 17.95
C ALA A 208 8.12 -7.15 19.33
N ARG A 209 8.36 -6.00 19.98
CA ARG A 209 8.95 -5.98 21.33
C ARG A 209 8.01 -6.57 22.38
N MET A 210 6.69 -6.31 22.27
CA MET A 210 5.70 -6.91 23.17
C MET A 210 5.68 -8.45 23.06
N ASP A 211 5.94 -9.00 21.87
CA ASP A 211 6.07 -10.45 21.64
C ASP A 211 7.45 -11.03 22.01
N GLY A 212 8.27 -10.25 22.74
CA GLY A 212 9.58 -10.68 23.22
C GLY A 212 10.69 -10.65 22.17
N MET A 213 10.43 -10.13 20.97
CA MET A 213 11.47 -9.95 19.96
C MET A 213 12.33 -8.71 20.28
N SER A 214 13.59 -8.75 19.87
CA SER A 214 14.49 -7.60 19.93
C SER A 214 14.87 -7.17 18.50
N PRO A 215 13.99 -6.45 17.79
CA PRO A 215 14.30 -6.02 16.44
C PRO A 215 15.44 -5.01 16.44
N ASN A 216 16.46 -5.24 15.58
CA ASN A 216 17.56 -4.30 15.38
C ASN A 216 17.17 -3.09 14.53
N VAL A 217 15.88 -2.85 14.38
CA VAL A 217 15.30 -1.77 13.60
C VAL A 217 14.28 -1.01 14.43
N ARG A 218 14.13 0.27 14.11
CA ARG A 218 13.11 1.15 14.69
C ARG A 218 12.36 1.85 13.57
N ILE A 219 11.05 1.96 13.72
CA ILE A 219 10.23 2.73 12.78
C ILE A 219 10.24 4.19 13.21
N ILE A 220 10.67 5.06 12.31
CA ILE A 220 10.64 6.52 12.51
C ILE A 220 9.58 7.07 11.55
N PRO A 221 8.47 7.61 12.09
CA PRO A 221 7.42 8.15 11.24
C PRO A 221 7.82 9.51 10.66
N PHE A 222 7.56 9.71 9.36
CA PHE A 222 7.63 11.01 8.71
C PHE A 222 6.22 11.43 8.28
N ARG A 223 5.90 12.70 8.48
CA ARG A 223 4.63 13.26 8.07
C ARG A 223 4.75 13.79 6.63
N GLY A 224 3.93 13.24 5.71
CA GLY A 224 3.69 13.83 4.40
C GLY A 224 2.64 14.94 4.49
N GLU A 225 2.87 16.04 3.79
CA GLU A 225 1.91 17.13 3.69
C GLU A 225 1.36 17.21 2.26
N TYR A 226 0.04 17.38 2.16
CA TYR A 226 -0.68 17.44 0.89
C TYR A 226 -1.39 18.79 0.78
N TYR A 227 -1.30 19.39 -0.38
CA TYR A 227 -2.09 20.54 -0.76
C TYR A 227 -3.13 20.11 -1.81
N LYS A 228 -4.40 20.35 -1.52
CA LYS A 228 -5.45 20.17 -2.51
C LYS A 228 -5.61 21.47 -3.28
N ILE A 229 -5.41 21.42 -4.61
CA ILE A 229 -5.70 22.54 -5.50
C ILE A 229 -7.22 22.74 -5.46
N ARG A 230 -7.68 23.98 -5.31
CA ARG A 230 -9.12 24.31 -5.33
C ARG A 230 -9.72 23.84 -6.65
N ASP A 231 -10.93 23.30 -6.57
CA ASP A 231 -11.65 22.86 -7.75
C ASP A 231 -11.80 24.03 -8.73
N THR A 232 -10.98 24.02 -9.75
CA THR A 232 -11.13 24.85 -10.94
C THR A 232 -12.01 24.06 -11.91
N LYS A 233 -12.71 24.76 -12.78
CA LYS A 233 -13.67 24.14 -13.71
C LYS A 233 -13.06 23.08 -14.62
N ASN A 234 -11.73 22.99 -14.71
CA ASN A 234 -11.00 22.02 -15.51
C ASN A 234 -9.91 21.38 -14.67
N SER A 235 -9.71 20.07 -14.82
CA SER A 235 -8.51 19.41 -14.30
C SER A 235 -7.26 20.04 -14.88
N ILE A 236 -6.33 20.44 -14.02
CA ILE A 236 -5.05 21.04 -14.46
C ILE A 236 -4.09 19.95 -14.92
N LEU A 237 -4.27 18.71 -14.45
CA LEU A 237 -3.41 17.58 -14.73
C LEU A 237 -4.17 16.49 -15.46
N ASN A 238 -3.55 15.93 -16.50
CA ASN A 238 -4.00 14.71 -17.13
C ASN A 238 -3.34 13.48 -16.52
N ASN A 239 -2.06 13.61 -16.14
CA ASN A 239 -1.24 12.53 -15.60
C ASN A 239 -0.60 12.95 -14.27
N MET A 240 -0.13 11.98 -13.52
CA MET A 240 0.72 12.25 -12.36
C MET A 240 2.10 12.71 -12.82
N ILE A 241 2.69 13.70 -12.12
CA ILE A 241 4.04 14.20 -12.40
C ILE A 241 4.90 14.02 -11.16
N TYR A 242 5.97 13.24 -11.31
CA TYR A 242 6.86 12.82 -10.22
C TYR A 242 8.31 13.14 -10.58
N PRO A 243 9.08 13.76 -9.68
CA PRO A 243 10.51 13.80 -9.86
C PRO A 243 11.09 12.39 -9.76
N LEU A 244 12.23 12.17 -10.41
CA LEU A 244 13.02 10.99 -10.12
C LEU A 244 13.47 11.05 -8.66
N ALA A 245 13.31 9.94 -7.94
CA ALA A 245 13.71 9.85 -6.54
C ALA A 245 15.23 9.99 -6.44
N ASP A 246 15.69 10.91 -5.60
CA ASP A 246 17.10 11.00 -5.23
C ASP A 246 17.42 9.90 -4.21
N PRO A 247 18.35 8.97 -4.50
CA PRO A 247 18.68 7.88 -3.58
C PRO A 247 19.29 8.37 -2.24
N ASP A 248 19.82 9.58 -2.19
CA ASP A 248 20.41 10.16 -0.99
C ASP A 248 19.38 10.85 -0.08
N LEU A 249 18.14 11.00 -0.55
CA LEU A 249 17.03 11.57 0.22
C LEU A 249 16.07 10.50 0.70
N PRO A 250 15.59 10.56 1.95
CA PRO A 250 14.67 9.57 2.51
C PRO A 250 13.23 9.68 1.97
N PHE A 251 12.92 10.67 1.17
CA PHE A 251 11.58 10.90 0.61
C PHE A 251 11.63 11.43 -0.80
N LEU A 252 10.55 11.21 -1.52
CA LEU A 252 10.32 11.79 -2.83
C LEU A 252 10.11 13.30 -2.69
N GLY A 253 10.63 14.08 -3.63
CA GLY A 253 10.39 15.51 -3.72
C GLY A 253 8.91 15.87 -3.99
N ILE A 254 8.64 17.15 -4.26
CA ILE A 254 7.29 17.62 -4.59
C ILE A 254 6.78 16.89 -5.84
N HIS A 255 5.60 16.32 -5.74
CA HIS A 255 4.96 15.60 -6.84
C HIS A 255 3.49 15.97 -6.94
N LEU A 256 2.94 15.79 -8.12
CA LEU A 256 1.55 16.09 -8.42
C LEU A 256 0.78 14.79 -8.66
N THR A 257 -0.35 14.64 -7.97
CA THR A 257 -1.26 13.50 -8.12
C THR A 257 -2.65 14.03 -8.45
N LYS A 258 -3.36 13.34 -9.34
CA LYS A 258 -4.68 13.71 -9.82
C LYS A 258 -5.79 13.15 -8.94
#